data_f5bef23f7666e6e7380511e6a64f6885
#
_entry.id   f5bef23f7666e6e7380511e6a64f6885
#
_cell.length_a   1.000
_cell.length_b   1.000
_cell.length_c   1.000
_cell.angle_alpha   90.00
_cell.angle_beta   90.00
_cell.angle_gamma   90.00
#
_symmetry.space_group_name_H-M   'P 1'
#
loop_
_entity.id
_entity.type
_entity.pdbx_description
1 polymer ?
#
loop_
_entity_poly.entity_id
_entity_poly.type
_entity_poly.pdbx_seq_one_letter_code
_entity_poly.pdbx_strand_id
1 'polypeptide(L)'
;MSVFVLMMLMAGCTAAPTETTAEEEEPVLSAVPERLSFTAPTFDRDVDEGAQHDLRNSFDGPVLLLWVAAGCSGCHDWTAMLNDELAAGNISNTTNIVSVHRYPAFESINDVRERYTTNNSSTHTPWPLLLPSESTNVIDVDTGRMTDVNLYRAFQNPVTPTLQVLDSEGRLAWTSKTYWANATVLEEALNIMESGGL
;
A
#
# COMPACT_ATOMS: atom_id res chain seq x y z
N MET A 1 -72.42 51.75 37.59
CA MET A 1 -71.01 51.84 37.17
C MET A 1 -70.59 50.47 36.65
N SER A 2 -70.61 50.28 35.32
CA SER A 2 -70.28 49.03 34.67
C SER A 2 -68.88 49.15 34.04
N VAL A 3 -68.00 48.30 34.46
CA VAL A 3 -66.61 48.19 33.87
C VAL A 3 -66.63 47.09 32.84
N PHE A 4 -66.43 47.45 31.58
CA PHE A 4 -66.21 46.53 30.46
C PHE A 4 -64.75 46.13 30.49
N VAL A 5 -64.48 44.81 30.62
CA VAL A 5 -63.16 44.24 30.42
C VAL A 5 -63.09 43.72 29.00
N LEU A 6 -62.23 44.35 28.21
CA LEU A 6 -61.94 43.99 26.84
C LEU A 6 -60.84 42.88 26.82
N MET A 7 -61.20 41.63 26.46
CA MET A 7 -60.24 40.55 26.25
C MET A 7 -59.68 40.66 24.84
N MET A 8 -58.41 40.99 24.70
CA MET A 8 -57.64 40.82 23.43
C MET A 8 -57.18 39.40 23.30
N LEU A 9 -57.69 38.68 22.29
CA LEU A 9 -57.09 37.35 21.81
C LEU A 9 -55.89 37.66 20.97
N MET A 10 -54.74 37.30 21.45
CA MET A 10 -53.51 37.22 20.63
C MET A 10 -53.44 35.84 19.94
N ALA A 11 -53.67 35.83 18.63
CA ALA A 11 -53.41 34.65 17.79
C ALA A 11 -51.90 34.56 17.54
N GLY A 12 -51.21 33.69 18.25
CA GLY A 12 -49.83 33.36 18.02
C GLY A 12 -49.69 32.34 16.86
N CYS A 13 -49.19 32.76 15.70
CA CYS A 13 -48.74 31.85 14.68
C CYS A 13 -47.43 31.22 15.15
N THR A 14 -47.46 29.96 15.58
CA THR A 14 -46.26 29.12 15.76
C THR A 14 -45.84 28.58 14.39
N ALA A 15 -44.84 29.21 13.78
CA ALA A 15 -44.13 28.61 12.66
C ALA A 15 -43.33 27.43 13.22
N ALA A 16 -43.64 26.21 12.75
CA ALA A 16 -42.84 25.03 13.04
C ALA A 16 -41.46 25.21 12.39
N PRO A 17 -40.36 24.90 13.09
CA PRO A 17 -39.05 24.87 12.46
C PRO A 17 -39.04 23.76 11.41
N THR A 18 -38.79 24.12 10.16
CA THR A 18 -38.48 23.17 9.09
C THR A 18 -37.09 22.61 9.41
N GLU A 19 -37.02 21.42 9.97
CA GLU A 19 -35.76 20.68 10.06
C GLU A 19 -35.31 20.42 8.64
N THR A 20 -34.38 21.22 8.14
CA THR A 20 -33.60 20.90 6.96
C THR A 20 -32.64 19.77 7.37
N THR A 21 -33.03 18.53 7.10
CA THR A 21 -32.13 17.41 7.17
C THR A 21 -31.07 17.70 6.12
N ALA A 22 -29.90 18.18 6.55
CA ALA A 22 -28.72 18.18 5.69
C ALA A 22 -28.43 16.70 5.40
N GLU A 23 -28.69 16.27 4.19
CA GLU A 23 -28.19 15.01 3.66
C GLU A 23 -26.67 15.14 3.73
N GLU A 24 -26.04 14.41 4.67
CA GLU A 24 -24.61 14.29 4.79
C GLU A 24 -24.17 13.53 3.54
N GLU A 25 -23.68 14.23 2.51
CA GLU A 25 -23.11 13.61 1.31
C GLU A 25 -21.96 12.71 1.78
N GLU A 26 -22.13 11.41 1.66
CA GLU A 26 -21.05 10.45 1.89
C GLU A 26 -19.86 10.85 0.99
N PRO A 27 -18.63 10.90 1.52
CA PRO A 27 -17.46 11.27 0.74
C PRO A 27 -17.30 10.29 -0.42
N VAL A 28 -17.41 10.80 -1.64
CA VAL A 28 -17.15 10.02 -2.86
C VAL A 28 -15.67 9.66 -2.86
N LEU A 29 -15.37 8.40 -2.56
CA LEU A 29 -14.00 7.89 -2.59
C LEU A 29 -13.50 7.86 -4.05
N SER A 30 -12.35 8.49 -4.29
CA SER A 30 -11.72 8.47 -5.61
C SER A 30 -11.46 7.03 -6.07
N ALA A 31 -11.64 6.78 -7.36
CA ALA A 31 -11.36 5.48 -7.95
C ALA A 31 -9.85 5.17 -7.87
N VAL A 32 -9.51 3.91 -7.63
CA VAL A 32 -8.12 3.44 -7.73
C VAL A 32 -7.69 3.45 -9.19
N PRO A 33 -6.55 4.05 -9.55
CA PRO A 33 -6.03 3.95 -10.92
C PRO A 33 -5.83 2.49 -11.34
N GLU A 34 -6.03 2.18 -12.60
CA GLU A 34 -5.78 0.84 -13.14
C GLU A 34 -4.27 0.54 -13.18
N ARG A 35 -3.47 1.55 -13.53
CA ARG A 35 -2.01 1.49 -13.61
C ARG A 35 -1.44 2.42 -12.54
N LEU A 36 -0.72 1.85 -11.59
CA LEU A 36 -0.31 2.59 -10.41
C LEU A 36 1.18 2.42 -10.09
N SER A 37 1.74 3.47 -9.53
CA SER A 37 3.06 3.50 -8.91
C SER A 37 3.01 4.28 -7.61
N PHE A 38 4.11 4.38 -6.91
CA PHE A 38 4.29 5.28 -5.78
C PHE A 38 5.77 5.57 -5.54
N THR A 39 6.04 6.68 -4.87
CA THR A 39 7.38 7.05 -4.42
C THR A 39 7.45 6.92 -2.90
N ALA A 40 8.52 6.33 -2.40
CA ALA A 40 8.76 6.21 -0.96
C ALA A 40 10.24 6.40 -0.63
N PRO A 41 10.56 6.84 0.61
CA PRO A 41 11.92 6.79 1.13
C PRO A 41 12.47 5.36 1.18
N THR A 42 13.80 5.24 1.22
CA THR A 42 14.55 4.00 1.41
C THR A 42 15.57 4.18 2.54
N PHE A 43 16.46 3.21 2.73
CA PHE A 43 17.63 3.37 3.61
C PHE A 43 18.85 3.93 2.91
N ASP A 44 18.74 4.31 1.64
CA ASP A 44 19.83 4.85 0.81
C ASP A 44 21.05 3.90 0.73
N ARG A 45 20.78 2.57 0.65
CA ARG A 45 21.79 1.57 0.38
C ARG A 45 22.07 1.53 -1.11
N ASP A 46 23.21 1.00 -1.52
CA ASP A 46 23.56 0.86 -2.96
C ASP A 46 22.45 0.13 -3.76
N VAL A 47 21.81 -0.87 -3.14
CA VAL A 47 20.70 -1.64 -3.75
C VAL A 47 19.37 -0.89 -3.77
N ASP A 48 19.22 0.21 -3.03
CA ASP A 48 18.01 1.03 -2.99
C ASP A 48 17.97 2.08 -4.11
N GLU A 49 19.10 2.30 -4.81
CA GLU A 49 19.24 3.26 -5.91
C GLU A 49 18.93 4.72 -5.50
N GLY A 50 19.19 5.07 -4.25
CA GLY A 50 19.01 6.41 -3.69
C GLY A 50 18.02 6.48 -2.54
N ALA A 51 17.96 7.64 -1.90
CA ALA A 51 17.15 7.89 -0.71
C ALA A 51 15.62 7.95 -0.97
N GLN A 52 15.23 8.09 -2.22
CA GLN A 52 13.83 8.07 -2.69
C GLN A 52 13.74 7.15 -3.90
N HIS A 53 12.76 6.29 -3.91
CA HIS A 53 12.55 5.32 -4.98
C HIS A 53 11.13 5.46 -5.53
N ASP A 54 11.01 5.71 -6.85
CA ASP A 54 9.74 5.62 -7.57
C ASP A 54 9.63 4.22 -8.16
N LEU A 55 8.66 3.47 -7.66
CA LEU A 55 8.53 2.06 -8.01
C LEU A 55 8.47 1.82 -9.52
N ARG A 56 7.71 2.66 -10.25
CA ARG A 56 7.50 2.41 -11.68
C ARG A 56 8.66 2.87 -12.54
N ASN A 57 9.24 4.02 -12.22
CA ASN A 57 10.32 4.60 -13.01
C ASN A 57 11.67 3.90 -12.81
N SER A 58 11.79 3.14 -11.71
CA SER A 58 13.01 2.44 -11.35
C SER A 58 13.09 1.03 -11.91
N PHE A 59 11.97 0.48 -12.47
CA PHE A 59 11.94 -0.88 -12.97
C PHE A 59 11.46 -0.97 -14.42
N ASP A 60 12.22 -1.72 -15.21
CA ASP A 60 11.89 -2.08 -16.58
C ASP A 60 11.22 -3.48 -16.56
N GLY A 61 9.89 -3.54 -16.56
CA GLY A 61 9.15 -4.80 -16.53
C GLY A 61 8.35 -5.04 -15.24
N PRO A 62 7.86 -6.28 -15.03
CA PRO A 62 7.06 -6.63 -13.86
C PRO A 62 7.88 -6.60 -12.57
N VAL A 63 7.19 -6.41 -11.44
CA VAL A 63 7.81 -6.28 -10.11
C VAL A 63 7.13 -7.21 -9.13
N LEU A 64 7.90 -8.00 -8.40
CA LEU A 64 7.46 -8.77 -7.24
C LEU A 64 7.58 -7.91 -5.98
N LEU A 65 6.45 -7.56 -5.38
CA LEU A 65 6.38 -6.84 -4.10
C LEU A 65 6.25 -7.83 -2.95
N LEU A 66 7.06 -7.67 -1.91
CA LEU A 66 6.91 -8.35 -0.62
C LEU A 66 6.61 -7.30 0.45
N TRP A 67 5.36 -7.29 0.97
CA TRP A 67 4.96 -6.44 2.08
C TRP A 67 5.46 -7.02 3.39
N VAL A 68 6.28 -6.24 4.11
CA VAL A 68 7.02 -6.70 5.28
C VAL A 68 6.76 -5.86 6.53
N ALA A 69 7.02 -6.47 7.68
CA ALA A 69 7.11 -5.83 8.99
C ALA A 69 8.28 -6.44 9.76
N ALA A 70 8.95 -5.67 10.62
CA ALA A 70 10.14 -6.11 11.34
C ALA A 70 9.85 -7.29 12.29
N GLY A 71 8.66 -7.32 12.92
CA GLY A 71 8.22 -8.39 13.82
C GLY A 71 7.53 -9.58 13.15
N CYS A 72 7.44 -9.61 11.82
CA CYS A 72 6.66 -10.60 11.07
C CYS A 72 7.47 -11.85 10.73
N SER A 73 7.26 -12.96 11.44
CA SER A 73 8.00 -14.22 11.21
C SER A 73 7.79 -14.80 9.80
N GLY A 74 6.57 -14.70 9.25
CA GLY A 74 6.31 -15.13 7.88
C GLY A 74 7.05 -14.27 6.85
N CYS A 75 7.23 -12.96 7.12
CA CYS A 75 8.03 -12.09 6.26
C CYS A 75 9.50 -12.49 6.25
N HIS A 76 10.03 -12.90 7.42
CA HIS A 76 11.41 -13.40 7.54
C HIS A 76 11.60 -14.69 6.72
N ASP A 77 10.61 -15.59 6.80
CA ASP A 77 10.62 -16.86 6.07
C ASP A 77 10.58 -16.62 4.55
N TRP A 78 9.71 -15.74 4.07
CA TRP A 78 9.66 -15.34 2.67
C TRP A 78 10.94 -14.67 2.19
N THR A 79 11.53 -13.77 3.00
CA THR A 79 12.79 -13.11 2.65
C THR A 79 13.93 -14.11 2.55
N ALA A 80 14.00 -15.08 3.48
CA ALA A 80 15.01 -16.14 3.46
C ALA A 80 14.86 -17.03 2.22
N MET A 81 13.63 -17.46 1.90
CA MET A 81 13.38 -18.26 0.68
C MET A 81 13.80 -17.51 -0.59
N LEU A 82 13.43 -16.24 -0.75
CA LEU A 82 13.83 -15.45 -1.92
C LEU A 82 15.35 -15.32 -2.02
N ASN A 83 16.07 -15.15 -0.90
CA ASN A 83 17.52 -15.14 -0.88
C ASN A 83 18.12 -16.49 -1.33
N ASP A 84 17.57 -17.58 -0.82
CA ASP A 84 18.05 -18.94 -1.17
C ASP A 84 17.81 -19.24 -2.66
N GLU A 85 16.65 -18.87 -3.20
CA GLU A 85 16.30 -19.06 -4.61
C GLU A 85 17.15 -18.19 -5.56
N LEU A 86 17.46 -16.96 -5.17
CA LEU A 86 18.41 -16.09 -5.88
C LEU A 86 19.83 -16.68 -5.86
N ALA A 87 20.28 -17.11 -4.68
CA ALA A 87 21.62 -17.72 -4.51
C ALA A 87 21.78 -19.03 -5.28
N ALA A 88 20.70 -19.83 -5.37
CA ALA A 88 20.65 -21.06 -6.15
C ALA A 88 20.55 -20.82 -7.67
N GLY A 89 20.25 -19.58 -8.10
CA GLY A 89 20.02 -19.24 -9.51
C GLY A 89 18.66 -19.69 -10.06
N ASN A 90 17.72 -20.06 -9.19
CA ASN A 90 16.35 -20.42 -9.56
C ASN A 90 15.51 -19.16 -9.85
N ILE A 91 15.87 -18.03 -9.26
CA ILE A 91 15.37 -16.68 -9.61
C ILE A 91 16.52 -15.95 -10.29
N SER A 92 16.24 -15.29 -11.41
CA SER A 92 17.24 -14.47 -12.11
C SER A 92 17.62 -13.26 -11.26
N ASN A 93 18.91 -12.90 -11.27
CA ASN A 93 19.39 -11.65 -10.66
C ASN A 93 18.82 -10.38 -11.32
N THR A 94 18.15 -10.52 -12.48
CA THR A 94 17.45 -9.44 -13.16
C THR A 94 15.97 -9.38 -12.81
N THR A 95 15.46 -10.28 -11.96
CA THR A 95 14.08 -10.24 -11.48
C THR A 95 13.91 -9.06 -10.53
N ASN A 96 12.97 -8.17 -10.83
CA ASN A 96 12.68 -7.02 -9.99
C ASN A 96 11.91 -7.46 -8.75
N ILE A 97 12.59 -7.48 -7.61
CA ILE A 97 12.01 -7.75 -6.29
C ILE A 97 12.10 -6.47 -5.46
N VAL A 98 11.04 -6.13 -4.74
CA VAL A 98 10.99 -4.97 -3.85
C VAL A 98 10.29 -5.35 -2.56
N SER A 99 10.88 -5.04 -1.42
CA SER A 99 10.18 -5.09 -0.13
C SER A 99 9.55 -3.74 0.18
N VAL A 100 8.33 -3.77 0.75
CA VAL A 100 7.60 -2.57 1.15
C VAL A 100 7.20 -2.67 2.62
N HIS A 101 7.65 -1.75 3.46
CA HIS A 101 7.29 -1.71 4.87
C HIS A 101 5.82 -1.32 5.04
N ARG A 102 5.06 -2.10 5.85
CA ARG A 102 3.60 -1.96 5.94
C ARG A 102 3.08 -1.17 7.13
N TYR A 103 3.76 -1.20 8.26
CA TYR A 103 3.22 -0.64 9.52
C TYR A 103 4.08 0.48 10.13
N PRO A 104 4.30 1.61 9.42
CA PRO A 104 5.19 2.67 9.91
C PRO A 104 4.71 3.35 11.20
N ALA A 105 3.42 3.24 11.54
CA ALA A 105 2.86 3.77 12.77
C ALA A 105 3.11 2.86 14.00
N PHE A 106 3.45 1.59 13.79
CA PHE A 106 3.55 0.57 14.87
C PHE A 106 4.95 0.04 15.08
N GLU A 107 5.85 0.21 14.12
CA GLU A 107 7.24 -0.27 14.20
C GLU A 107 8.22 0.90 14.07
N SER A 108 9.33 0.84 14.79
CA SER A 108 10.38 1.83 14.60
C SER A 108 11.16 1.56 13.31
N ILE A 109 11.59 2.61 12.65
CA ILE A 109 12.41 2.51 11.43
C ILE A 109 13.75 1.80 11.71
N ASN A 110 14.24 1.86 12.97
CA ASN A 110 15.45 1.17 13.39
C ASN A 110 15.25 -0.35 13.46
N ASP A 111 14.09 -0.82 13.92
CA ASP A 111 13.76 -2.25 13.95
C ASP A 111 13.71 -2.82 12.52
N VAL A 112 13.12 -2.06 11.60
CA VAL A 112 13.08 -2.43 10.17
C VAL A 112 14.48 -2.45 9.58
N ARG A 113 15.32 -1.44 9.88
CA ARG A 113 16.73 -1.38 9.47
C ARG A 113 17.51 -2.58 10.00
N GLU A 114 17.46 -2.83 11.29
CA GLU A 114 18.18 -3.94 11.91
C GLU A 114 17.79 -5.28 11.30
N ARG A 115 16.50 -5.47 11.06
CA ARG A 115 15.96 -6.71 10.53
C ARG A 115 16.37 -6.99 9.09
N TYR A 116 16.25 -6.01 8.20
CA TYR A 116 16.32 -6.23 6.76
C TYR A 116 17.60 -5.71 6.10
N THR A 117 18.42 -4.91 6.80
CA THR A 117 19.65 -4.33 6.20
C THR A 117 20.95 -4.84 6.81
N THR A 118 20.85 -5.72 7.83
CA THR A 118 22.05 -6.30 8.45
C THR A 118 22.66 -7.37 7.55
N ASN A 119 23.88 -7.15 7.11
CA ASN A 119 24.62 -8.11 6.30
C ASN A 119 24.78 -9.48 7.01
N ASN A 120 24.78 -10.55 6.24
CA ASN A 120 24.85 -11.94 6.72
C ASN A 120 23.66 -12.40 7.58
N SER A 121 22.57 -11.66 7.61
CA SER A 121 21.29 -12.12 8.16
C SER A 121 20.51 -12.85 7.04
N SER A 122 19.82 -13.96 7.37
CA SER A 122 18.91 -14.63 6.44
C SER A 122 17.74 -13.77 6.00
N THR A 123 17.47 -12.69 6.73
CA THR A 123 16.41 -11.70 6.42
C THR A 123 16.94 -10.46 5.73
N HIS A 124 18.26 -10.39 5.43
CA HIS A 124 18.82 -9.29 4.64
C HIS A 124 18.16 -9.23 3.26
N THR A 125 17.77 -8.03 2.83
CA THR A 125 17.21 -7.81 1.49
C THR A 125 18.29 -7.29 0.54
N PRO A 126 18.80 -8.10 -0.43
CA PRO A 126 19.73 -7.63 -1.46
C PRO A 126 19.00 -6.93 -2.61
N TRP A 127 17.80 -6.45 -2.38
CA TRP A 127 16.95 -5.67 -3.28
C TRP A 127 16.40 -4.44 -2.54
N PRO A 128 15.75 -3.48 -3.25
CA PRO A 128 15.21 -2.27 -2.64
C PRO A 128 14.19 -2.54 -1.53
N LEU A 129 14.27 -1.72 -0.46
CA LEU A 129 13.33 -1.72 0.65
C LEU A 129 12.70 -0.32 0.78
N LEU A 130 11.42 -0.20 0.43
CA LEU A 130 10.65 1.02 0.44
C LEU A 130 9.96 1.24 1.78
N LEU A 131 9.96 2.47 2.25
CA LEU A 131 9.51 2.88 3.58
C LEU A 131 8.38 3.92 3.48
N PRO A 132 7.22 3.57 2.87
CA PRO A 132 6.12 4.51 2.76
C PRO A 132 5.55 4.89 4.11
N SER A 133 5.00 6.10 4.21
CA SER A 133 4.22 6.56 5.37
C SER A 133 2.77 6.13 5.25
N GLU A 134 2.00 6.25 6.35
CA GLU A 134 0.55 6.01 6.33
C GLU A 134 -0.21 6.98 5.39
N SER A 135 0.37 8.13 5.09
CA SER A 135 -0.21 9.14 4.19
C SER A 135 0.31 9.06 2.75
N THR A 136 1.11 8.02 2.41
CA THR A 136 1.60 7.86 1.05
C THR A 136 0.44 7.57 0.10
N ASN A 137 0.36 8.35 -0.98
CA ASN A 137 -0.62 8.17 -2.05
C ASN A 137 0.03 7.54 -3.29
N VAL A 138 -0.80 6.90 -4.11
CA VAL A 138 -0.34 6.34 -5.38
C VAL A 138 -0.27 7.39 -6.48
N ILE A 139 0.57 7.13 -7.46
CA ILE A 139 0.71 7.87 -8.71
C ILE A 139 -0.08 7.10 -9.77
N ASP A 140 -0.93 7.79 -10.49
CA ASP A 140 -1.56 7.27 -11.70
C ASP A 140 -0.52 7.29 -12.84
N VAL A 141 -0.15 6.11 -13.33
CA VAL A 141 0.87 5.95 -14.37
C VAL A 141 0.46 6.57 -15.69
N ASP A 142 -0.84 6.57 -16.01
CA ASP A 142 -1.36 7.11 -17.28
C ASP A 142 -1.25 8.64 -17.35
N THR A 143 -1.46 9.29 -16.22
CA THR A 143 -1.40 10.77 -16.14
C THR A 143 -0.09 11.29 -15.58
N GLY A 144 0.73 10.44 -14.95
CA GLY A 144 1.94 10.80 -14.22
C GLY A 144 1.68 11.64 -12.96
N ARG A 145 0.45 11.70 -12.46
CA ARG A 145 0.05 12.54 -11.33
C ARG A 145 -0.15 11.74 -10.06
N MET A 146 0.24 12.34 -8.94
CA MET A 146 -0.15 11.85 -7.64
C MET A 146 -1.67 11.99 -7.47
N THR A 147 -2.29 10.94 -6.97
CA THR A 147 -3.72 10.90 -6.68
C THR A 147 -3.99 11.19 -5.21
N ASP A 148 -5.25 11.24 -4.81
CA ASP A 148 -5.71 11.24 -3.41
C ASP A 148 -5.99 9.81 -2.89
N VAL A 149 -5.68 8.79 -3.68
CA VAL A 149 -5.85 7.39 -3.31
C VAL A 149 -4.66 6.93 -2.47
N ASN A 150 -4.95 6.54 -1.23
CA ASN A 150 -3.92 6.02 -0.33
C ASN A 150 -3.30 4.73 -0.87
N LEU A 151 -1.98 4.60 -0.71
CA LEU A 151 -1.18 3.46 -1.14
C LEU A 151 -1.76 2.11 -0.70
N TYR A 152 -2.05 1.98 0.59
CA TYR A 152 -2.51 0.70 1.13
C TYR A 152 -3.88 0.30 0.57
N ARG A 153 -4.77 1.28 0.38
CA ARG A 153 -6.06 1.05 -0.27
C ARG A 153 -5.88 0.62 -1.73
N ALA A 154 -4.98 1.24 -2.47
CA ALA A 154 -4.71 0.92 -3.87
C ALA A 154 -4.19 -0.52 -4.03
N PHE A 155 -3.36 -0.98 -3.10
CA PHE A 155 -2.83 -2.34 -3.04
C PHE A 155 -3.72 -3.33 -2.25
N GLN A 156 -5.04 -3.06 -2.15
CA GLN A 156 -6.04 -3.94 -1.51
C GLN A 156 -5.77 -4.23 -0.02
N ASN A 157 -5.25 -3.23 0.70
CA ASN A 157 -4.91 -3.31 2.12
C ASN A 157 -4.06 -4.55 2.47
N PRO A 158 -2.83 -4.62 1.97
CA PRO A 158 -1.95 -5.75 2.22
C PRO A 158 -1.69 -5.92 3.73
N VAL A 159 -1.74 -7.16 4.17
CA VAL A 159 -1.23 -7.58 5.49
C VAL A 159 0.22 -8.05 5.34
N THR A 160 0.88 -8.43 6.44
CA THR A 160 2.25 -8.96 6.37
C THR A 160 2.32 -10.43 6.79
N PRO A 161 2.94 -11.27 5.97
CA PRO A 161 3.40 -11.01 4.61
C PRO A 161 2.25 -10.97 3.60
N THR A 162 2.41 -10.20 2.55
CA THR A 162 1.64 -10.31 1.31
C THR A 162 2.62 -10.24 0.15
N LEU A 163 2.49 -11.12 -0.82
CA LEU A 163 3.19 -11.05 -2.10
C LEU A 163 2.24 -10.49 -3.14
N GLN A 164 2.73 -9.60 -3.99
CA GLN A 164 1.97 -9.03 -5.09
C GLN A 164 2.84 -8.90 -6.33
N VAL A 165 2.26 -9.08 -7.51
CA VAL A 165 2.94 -8.81 -8.77
C VAL A 165 2.27 -7.61 -9.42
N LEU A 166 3.07 -6.58 -9.72
CA LEU A 166 2.72 -5.59 -10.72
C LEU A 166 3.23 -6.08 -12.08
N ASP A 167 2.37 -6.00 -13.09
CA ASP A 167 2.79 -6.28 -14.47
C ASP A 167 3.70 -5.17 -15.03
N SER A 168 4.22 -5.38 -16.24
CA SER A 168 5.07 -4.41 -16.93
C SER A 168 4.38 -3.08 -17.23
N GLU A 169 3.07 -2.97 -17.07
CA GLU A 169 2.31 -1.74 -17.27
C GLU A 169 1.94 -1.03 -15.96
N GLY A 170 2.21 -1.65 -14.82
CA GLY A 170 1.89 -1.14 -13.49
C GLY A 170 0.52 -1.54 -12.97
N ARG A 171 -0.11 -2.61 -13.54
CA ARG A 171 -1.36 -3.15 -13.01
C ARG A 171 -1.06 -4.18 -11.93
N LEU A 172 -1.90 -4.24 -10.91
CA LEU A 172 -1.84 -5.30 -9.91
C LEU A 172 -2.38 -6.62 -10.51
N ALA A 173 -1.47 -7.47 -10.98
CA ALA A 173 -1.79 -8.69 -11.72
C ALA A 173 -2.08 -9.89 -10.82
N TRP A 174 -1.49 -9.95 -9.62
CA TRP A 174 -1.61 -11.10 -8.73
C TRP A 174 -1.37 -10.73 -7.27
N THR A 175 -1.95 -11.50 -6.34
CA THR A 175 -1.79 -11.32 -4.90
C THR A 175 -1.86 -12.65 -4.17
N SER A 176 -0.93 -12.89 -3.22
CA SER A 176 -1.01 -13.98 -2.24
C SER A 176 -0.79 -13.46 -0.82
N LYS A 177 -1.60 -13.97 0.12
CA LYS A 177 -1.49 -13.69 1.56
C LYS A 177 -1.03 -14.94 2.33
N THR A 178 -0.33 -15.86 1.66
CA THR A 178 0.23 -17.07 2.25
C THR A 178 1.28 -16.68 3.29
N TYR A 179 1.05 -17.04 4.56
CA TYR A 179 1.86 -16.56 5.68
C TYR A 179 3.28 -17.13 5.67
N TRP A 180 3.42 -18.46 5.58
CA TRP A 180 4.71 -19.13 5.50
C TRP A 180 5.18 -19.24 4.06
N ALA A 181 6.47 -19.10 3.83
CA ALA A 181 7.06 -19.25 2.51
C ALA A 181 6.69 -20.59 1.87
N ASN A 182 6.36 -20.55 0.58
CA ASN A 182 5.84 -21.69 -0.15
C ASN A 182 6.33 -21.65 -1.60
N ALA A 183 7.06 -22.69 -2.01
CA ALA A 183 7.68 -22.76 -3.33
C ALA A 183 6.64 -22.72 -4.47
N THR A 184 5.48 -23.36 -4.30
CA THR A 184 4.42 -23.34 -5.34
C THR A 184 3.84 -21.92 -5.52
N VAL A 185 3.65 -21.18 -4.42
CA VAL A 185 3.17 -19.79 -4.47
C VAL A 185 4.22 -18.88 -5.12
N LEU A 186 5.50 -19.11 -4.84
CA LEU A 186 6.59 -18.37 -5.49
C LEU A 186 6.65 -18.66 -6.99
N GLU A 187 6.57 -19.94 -7.38
CA GLU A 187 6.53 -20.35 -8.79
C GLU A 187 5.34 -19.72 -9.52
N GLU A 188 4.16 -19.67 -8.90
CA GLU A 188 2.98 -18.98 -9.45
C GLU A 188 3.26 -17.50 -9.70
N ALA A 189 3.84 -16.80 -8.71
CA ALA A 189 4.19 -15.38 -8.85
C ALA A 189 5.18 -15.15 -10.01
N LEU A 190 6.23 -15.96 -10.10
CA LEU A 190 7.24 -15.86 -11.17
C LEU A 190 6.63 -16.13 -12.55
N ASN A 191 5.75 -17.12 -12.68
CA ASN A 191 5.03 -17.39 -13.92
C ASN A 191 4.15 -16.22 -14.37
N ILE A 192 3.49 -15.53 -13.43
CA ILE A 192 2.71 -14.31 -13.73
C ILE A 192 3.64 -13.18 -14.22
N MET A 193 4.81 -13.01 -13.60
CA MET A 193 5.80 -12.03 -14.05
C MET A 193 6.30 -12.34 -15.49
N GLU A 194 6.59 -13.60 -15.79
CA GLU A 194 7.06 -14.02 -17.12
C GLU A 194 5.99 -13.89 -18.21
N SER A 195 4.72 -14.11 -17.87
CA SER A 195 3.60 -14.00 -18.82
C SER A 195 3.19 -12.55 -19.10
N GLY A 196 3.77 -11.58 -18.40
CA GLY A 196 3.45 -10.16 -18.53
C GLY A 196 2.11 -9.76 -17.88
N GLY A 197 1.55 -10.62 -17.01
CA GLY A 197 0.29 -10.36 -16.33
C GLY A 197 -0.88 -10.36 -17.31
N LEU A 198 -1.36 -11.48 -17.71
CA LEU A 198 -2.46 -11.67 -18.69
C LEU A 198 -3.74 -10.95 -18.32
#